data_d974cf6a358c3ab18fce643dc139f36d
#
_entry.id   d974cf6a358c3ab18fce643dc139f36d
#
_cell.length_a   1.000
_cell.length_b   1.000
_cell.length_c   1.000
_cell.angle_alpha   90.00
_cell.angle_beta   90.00
_cell.angle_gamma   90.00
#
_symmetry.space_group_name_H-M   'P 1'
#
loop_
_entity.id
_entity.type
_entity.pdbx_description
1 polymer ?
#
loop_
_entity_poly.entity_id
_entity_poly.type
_entity_poly.pdbx_seq_one_letter_code
_entity_poly.pdbx_strand_id
1 'polypeptide(L)'
;MDPIQQTKEKWKGKAKTEVLGCKAEQVWRLLEDFFGLDKWFPTLSTCIPLEGISGKPGCVRFCAGFKTPVDEHSKQTLNWTKQKLLSIDPIQRVFSYAIVDGNVGFHSYVSTVKVMPKDDGCEIEWLYEVEPVEGWKLEYLDFFIGSGLDVMGKRIQEAFKTMKDALGA
;
A
#
# COMPACT_ATOMS: atom_id res chain seq x y z
N MET A 1 -0.47 28.52 29.86
CA MET A 1 0.41 27.52 29.27
C MET A 1 -0.40 26.33 28.78
N ASP A 2 -0.49 26.25 27.50
CA ASP A 2 -1.34 25.24 26.85
C ASP A 2 -0.67 23.88 26.87
N PRO A 3 -1.15 22.95 27.70
CA PRO A 3 -0.70 21.56 27.60
C PRO A 3 -1.18 20.90 26.33
N ILE A 4 -1.70 21.67 25.42
CA ILE A 4 -2.55 21.22 24.33
C ILE A 4 -1.79 20.83 23.07
N GLN A 5 -0.51 20.99 23.08
CA GLN A 5 0.29 20.55 21.93
C GLN A 5 1.17 19.37 22.25
N GLN A 6 0.61 18.43 22.99
CA GLN A 6 1.15 17.10 22.93
C GLN A 6 0.79 16.54 21.54
N THR A 7 1.62 16.82 20.58
CA THR A 7 1.62 16.08 19.34
C THR A 7 1.70 14.61 19.72
N LYS A 8 0.60 13.89 19.54
CA LYS A 8 0.61 12.45 19.68
C LYS A 8 1.71 11.92 18.78
N GLU A 9 2.65 11.21 19.37
CA GLU A 9 3.73 10.61 18.63
C GLU A 9 3.14 9.67 17.59
N LYS A 10 3.36 9.96 16.32
CA LYS A 10 2.83 9.16 15.22
C LYS A 10 3.52 7.80 15.16
N TRP A 11 2.75 6.80 14.82
CA TRP A 11 3.31 5.51 14.45
C TRP A 11 3.98 5.63 13.09
N LYS A 12 5.18 5.07 13.00
CA LYS A 12 5.96 5.01 11.76
C LYS A 12 6.43 3.60 11.54
N GLY A 13 6.37 3.15 10.31
CA GLY A 13 6.84 1.83 9.97
C GLY A 13 7.42 1.77 8.57
N LYS A 14 8.11 0.66 8.32
CA LYS A 14 8.77 0.40 7.06
C LYS A 14 8.71 -1.09 6.77
N ALA A 15 8.26 -1.43 5.56
CA ALA A 15 8.29 -2.79 5.07
C ALA A 15 9.03 -2.82 3.74
N LYS A 16 9.68 -3.94 3.46
CA LYS A 16 10.41 -4.18 2.21
C LYS A 16 10.11 -5.57 1.70
N THR A 17 10.07 -5.73 0.39
CA THR A 17 10.02 -7.05 -0.24
C THR A 17 10.87 -7.04 -1.50
N GLU A 18 11.51 -8.16 -1.79
CA GLU A 18 12.27 -8.34 -3.02
C GLU A 18 11.38 -8.94 -4.10
N VAL A 19 11.53 -8.44 -5.32
CA VAL A 19 10.86 -8.98 -6.51
C VAL A 19 11.94 -9.47 -7.46
N LEU A 20 12.16 -10.77 -7.47
CA LEU A 20 13.24 -11.37 -8.24
C LEU A 20 12.85 -11.53 -9.73
N GLY A 21 13.81 -11.32 -10.60
CA GLY A 21 13.62 -11.51 -12.04
C GLY A 21 12.79 -10.45 -12.74
N CYS A 22 12.43 -9.37 -12.04
CA CYS A 22 11.66 -8.26 -12.58
C CYS A 22 12.45 -6.97 -12.45
N LYS A 23 12.56 -6.22 -13.52
CA LYS A 23 13.25 -4.92 -13.49
C LYS A 23 12.39 -3.90 -12.74
N ALA A 24 13.05 -2.95 -12.09
CA ALA A 24 12.37 -1.89 -11.35
C ALA A 24 11.34 -1.15 -12.21
N GLU A 25 11.64 -0.87 -13.45
CA GLU A 25 10.72 -0.21 -14.38
C GLU A 25 9.47 -1.04 -14.66
N GLN A 26 9.60 -2.35 -14.76
CA GLN A 26 8.47 -3.26 -14.99
C GLN A 26 7.53 -3.27 -13.80
N VAL A 27 8.09 -3.34 -12.60
CA VAL A 27 7.30 -3.33 -11.35
C VAL A 27 6.68 -1.95 -11.14
N TRP A 28 7.44 -0.89 -11.39
CA TRP A 28 6.94 0.47 -11.28
C TRP A 28 5.68 0.71 -12.11
N ARG A 29 5.65 0.22 -13.34
CA ARG A 29 4.49 0.38 -14.22
C ARG A 29 3.22 -0.23 -13.66
N LEU A 30 3.35 -1.31 -12.88
CA LEU A 30 2.20 -1.93 -12.23
C LEU A 30 1.73 -1.10 -11.04
N LEU A 31 2.66 -0.53 -10.28
CA LEU A 31 2.35 0.24 -9.07
C LEU A 31 1.89 1.66 -9.39
N GLU A 32 2.38 2.27 -10.45
CA GLU A 32 1.93 3.61 -10.86
C GLU A 32 0.47 3.61 -11.32
N ASP A 33 -0.06 2.46 -11.70
CA ASP A 33 -1.50 2.29 -11.89
C ASP A 33 -2.18 2.29 -10.52
N PHE A 34 -2.42 3.47 -10.02
CA PHE A 34 -2.91 3.71 -8.66
C PHE A 34 -4.25 3.02 -8.40
N PHE A 35 -5.08 2.87 -9.44
CA PHE A 35 -6.40 2.24 -9.33
C PHE A 35 -6.34 0.71 -9.41
N GLY A 36 -5.19 0.13 -9.66
CA GLY A 36 -5.02 -1.32 -9.84
C GLY A 36 -4.47 -2.07 -8.63
N LEU A 37 -4.46 -1.48 -7.43
CA LEU A 37 -3.83 -2.08 -6.25
C LEU A 37 -4.42 -3.43 -5.86
N ASP A 38 -5.71 -3.63 -6.07
CA ASP A 38 -6.41 -4.88 -5.74
C ASP A 38 -5.90 -6.11 -6.50
N LYS A 39 -5.24 -5.90 -7.64
CA LYS A 39 -4.60 -6.99 -8.39
C LYS A 39 -3.43 -7.59 -7.62
N TRP A 40 -2.79 -6.78 -6.79
CA TRP A 40 -1.53 -7.15 -6.15
C TRP A 40 -1.64 -7.31 -4.64
N PHE A 41 -2.35 -6.42 -3.96
CA PHE A 41 -2.44 -6.45 -2.50
C PHE A 41 -3.54 -7.43 -2.06
N PRO A 42 -3.20 -8.47 -1.28
CA PRO A 42 -4.07 -9.65 -1.11
C PRO A 42 -5.34 -9.40 -0.31
N THR A 43 -5.33 -8.42 0.57
CA THR A 43 -6.48 -8.15 1.45
C THR A 43 -7.53 -7.25 0.83
N LEU A 44 -7.24 -6.68 -0.34
CA LEU A 44 -8.19 -5.82 -1.04
C LEU A 44 -8.99 -6.64 -2.04
N SER A 45 -10.30 -6.68 -1.85
CA SER A 45 -11.23 -7.27 -2.81
C SER A 45 -11.72 -6.26 -3.83
N THR A 46 -11.59 -4.98 -3.52
CA THR A 46 -12.14 -3.88 -4.34
C THR A 46 -11.17 -2.71 -4.35
N CYS A 47 -10.94 -2.18 -5.54
CA CYS A 47 -10.24 -0.92 -5.73
C CYS A 47 -10.95 -0.18 -6.87
N ILE A 48 -11.67 0.89 -6.53
CA ILE A 48 -12.54 1.60 -7.47
C ILE A 48 -12.03 3.03 -7.66
N PRO A 49 -11.88 3.50 -8.92
CA PRO A 49 -11.58 4.91 -9.17
C PRO A 49 -12.74 5.79 -8.73
N LEU A 50 -12.45 6.81 -7.96
CA LEU A 50 -13.45 7.82 -7.52
C LEU A 50 -13.25 9.14 -8.22
N GLU A 51 -12.02 9.61 -8.34
CA GLU A 51 -11.70 10.91 -8.91
C GLU A 51 -10.40 10.86 -9.67
N GLY A 52 -10.34 11.65 -10.73
CA GLY A 52 -9.10 11.90 -11.46
C GLY A 52 -8.66 10.76 -12.37
N ILE A 53 -7.40 10.81 -12.75
CA ILE A 53 -6.77 9.88 -13.67
C ILE A 53 -5.70 9.10 -12.91
N SER A 54 -5.68 7.77 -13.09
CA SER A 54 -4.70 6.90 -12.44
C SER A 54 -3.27 7.40 -12.65
N GLY A 55 -2.53 7.50 -11.56
CA GLY A 55 -1.15 7.94 -11.60
C GLY A 55 -0.93 9.44 -11.65
N LYS A 56 -1.99 10.24 -11.61
CA LYS A 56 -1.87 11.70 -11.53
C LYS A 56 -2.18 12.20 -10.11
N PRO A 57 -1.35 13.09 -9.55
CA PRO A 57 -1.61 13.66 -8.23
C PRO A 57 -3.03 14.21 -8.12
N GLY A 58 -3.69 13.93 -7.00
CA GLY A 58 -5.07 14.29 -6.76
C GLY A 58 -6.08 13.20 -7.11
N CYS A 59 -5.69 12.15 -7.83
CA CYS A 59 -6.61 11.03 -8.07
C CYS A 59 -6.94 10.30 -6.77
N VAL A 60 -8.17 9.80 -6.68
CA VAL A 60 -8.68 9.14 -5.47
C VAL A 60 -9.19 7.76 -5.83
N ARG A 61 -8.78 6.76 -5.05
CA ARG A 61 -9.29 5.39 -5.13
C ARG A 61 -10.04 5.02 -3.86
N PHE A 62 -11.04 4.17 -4.01
CA PHE A 62 -11.76 3.55 -2.90
C PHE A 62 -11.24 2.11 -2.76
N CYS A 63 -10.75 1.77 -1.58
CA CYS A 63 -10.23 0.43 -1.30
C CYS A 63 -11.04 -0.22 -0.19
N ALA A 64 -11.45 -1.46 -0.41
CA ALA A 64 -12.21 -2.23 0.58
C ALA A 64 -11.82 -3.70 0.55
N GLY A 65 -12.15 -4.41 1.60
CA GLY A 65 -11.97 -5.86 1.64
C GLY A 65 -11.06 -6.36 2.76
N PHE A 66 -10.29 -5.49 3.38
CA PHE A 66 -9.49 -5.91 4.53
C PHE A 66 -10.36 -5.94 5.79
N LYS A 67 -10.06 -6.88 6.68
CA LYS A 67 -10.81 -7.05 7.93
C LYS A 67 -10.00 -6.55 9.10
N THR A 68 -10.68 -5.94 10.07
CA THR A 68 -10.03 -5.53 11.31
C THR A 68 -9.51 -6.76 12.05
N PRO A 69 -8.32 -6.72 12.65
CA PRO A 69 -7.87 -7.78 13.55
C PRO A 69 -8.71 -7.72 14.81
N VAL A 70 -9.78 -8.49 14.86
CA VAL A 70 -10.75 -8.44 15.94
C VAL A 70 -10.68 -9.72 16.72
N ASP A 71 -11.02 -9.64 18.00
CA ASP A 71 -11.18 -10.83 18.82
C ASP A 71 -12.31 -11.71 18.26
N GLU A 72 -12.30 -12.99 18.65
CA GLU A 72 -13.19 -14.04 18.13
C GLU A 72 -14.68 -13.76 18.32
N HIS A 73 -15.03 -12.75 19.08
CA HIS A 73 -16.41 -12.47 19.49
C HIS A 73 -17.05 -11.29 18.75
N SER A 74 -16.31 -10.54 17.98
CA SER A 74 -16.87 -9.39 17.28
C SER A 74 -17.18 -9.72 15.83
N LYS A 75 -18.26 -9.11 15.34
CA LYS A 75 -18.62 -9.21 13.93
C LYS A 75 -17.49 -8.64 13.07
N GLN A 76 -17.07 -9.40 12.07
CA GLN A 76 -16.11 -8.94 11.10
C GLN A 76 -16.70 -7.76 10.32
N THR A 77 -16.11 -6.59 10.50
CA THR A 77 -16.50 -5.41 9.76
C THR A 77 -15.65 -5.31 8.51
N LEU A 78 -16.31 -5.12 7.37
CA LEU A 78 -15.60 -4.83 6.13
C LEU A 78 -15.00 -3.43 6.25
N ASN A 79 -13.70 -3.36 6.20
CA ASN A 79 -12.99 -2.08 6.27
C ASN A 79 -12.86 -1.47 4.87
N TRP A 80 -12.93 -0.15 4.83
CA TRP A 80 -12.73 0.59 3.60
C TRP A 80 -11.98 1.89 3.87
N THR A 81 -11.28 2.36 2.85
CA THR A 81 -10.57 3.64 2.88
C THR A 81 -10.68 4.33 1.54
N LYS A 82 -10.66 5.67 1.57
CA LYS A 82 -10.45 6.48 0.38
C LYS A 82 -9.02 6.99 0.42
N GLN A 83 -8.30 6.80 -0.65
CA GLN A 83 -6.87 7.11 -0.73
C GLN A 83 -6.61 8.07 -1.88
N LYS A 84 -5.89 9.13 -1.57
CA LYS A 84 -5.56 10.19 -2.53
C LYS A 84 -4.09 10.18 -2.84
N LEU A 85 -3.74 10.12 -4.12
CA LEU A 85 -2.36 10.23 -4.56
C LEU A 85 -1.88 11.67 -4.33
N LEU A 86 -0.82 11.84 -3.54
CA LEU A 86 -0.25 13.14 -3.20
C LEU A 86 0.84 13.56 -4.18
N SER A 87 1.75 12.65 -4.48
CA SER A 87 2.88 12.93 -5.35
C SER A 87 3.32 11.67 -6.05
N ILE A 88 3.95 11.84 -7.20
CA ILE A 88 4.50 10.73 -7.96
C ILE A 88 5.73 11.22 -8.73
N ASP A 89 6.81 10.44 -8.67
CA ASP A 89 8.05 10.70 -9.38
C ASP A 89 8.45 9.44 -10.16
N PRO A 90 8.15 9.37 -11.46
CA PRO A 90 8.47 8.19 -12.26
C PRO A 90 9.98 7.97 -12.46
N ILE A 91 10.78 9.02 -12.37
CA ILE A 91 12.23 8.92 -12.54
C ILE A 91 12.86 8.22 -11.34
N GLN A 92 12.44 8.63 -10.13
CA GLN A 92 12.89 8.02 -8.87
C GLN A 92 12.06 6.79 -8.49
N ARG A 93 10.96 6.53 -9.18
CA ARG A 93 10.03 5.43 -8.90
C ARG A 93 9.52 5.49 -7.48
N VAL A 94 8.96 6.63 -7.11
CA VAL A 94 8.41 6.90 -5.77
C VAL A 94 7.04 7.55 -5.91
N PHE A 95 6.09 7.12 -5.12
CA PHE A 95 4.84 7.85 -4.96
C PHE A 95 4.42 7.88 -3.50
N SER A 96 3.63 8.89 -3.14
CA SER A 96 3.01 8.97 -1.81
C SER A 96 1.51 9.20 -1.92
N TYR A 97 0.79 8.63 -0.97
CA TYR A 97 -0.65 8.81 -0.88
C TYR A 97 -1.09 8.97 0.56
N ALA A 98 -2.25 9.58 0.74
CA ALA A 98 -2.88 9.75 2.03
C ALA A 98 -4.20 8.98 2.07
N ILE A 99 -4.56 8.48 3.25
CA ILE A 99 -5.92 8.03 3.52
C ILE A 99 -6.71 9.25 3.95
N VAL A 100 -7.73 9.62 3.15
CA VAL A 100 -8.50 10.85 3.37
C VAL A 100 -9.87 10.60 3.99
N ASP A 101 -10.34 9.36 3.98
CA ASP A 101 -11.60 8.94 4.58
C ASP A 101 -11.60 7.43 4.78
N GLY A 102 -12.46 6.93 5.66
CA GLY A 102 -12.57 5.50 5.92
C GLY A 102 -13.29 5.21 7.23
N ASN A 103 -13.51 3.91 7.48
CA ASN A 103 -14.18 3.43 8.70
C ASN A 103 -13.23 2.75 9.70
N VAL A 104 -11.91 2.80 9.45
CA VAL A 104 -10.91 2.13 10.31
C VAL A 104 -10.40 3.05 11.41
N GLY A 105 -10.49 4.36 11.22
CA GLY A 105 -9.94 5.32 12.18
C GLY A 105 -8.49 5.68 11.90
N PHE A 106 -8.05 5.58 10.67
CA PHE A 106 -6.73 6.05 10.25
C PHE A 106 -6.75 7.58 10.11
N HIS A 107 -6.07 8.26 11.02
CA HIS A 107 -5.95 9.72 10.98
C HIS A 107 -4.54 10.14 10.61
N SER A 108 -4.43 11.09 9.71
CA SER A 108 -3.13 11.61 9.23
C SER A 108 -2.23 10.52 8.66
N TYR A 109 -2.84 9.55 7.98
CA TYR A 109 -2.10 8.45 7.37
C TYR A 109 -1.50 8.88 6.03
N VAL A 110 -0.19 8.70 5.91
CA VAL A 110 0.54 8.89 4.65
C VAL A 110 1.46 7.70 4.44
N SER A 111 1.43 7.15 3.25
CA SER A 111 2.38 6.11 2.82
C SER A 111 3.24 6.61 1.68
N THR A 112 4.47 6.12 1.64
CA THR A 112 5.40 6.33 0.53
C THR A 112 5.86 4.98 0.02
N VAL A 113 5.72 4.75 -1.27
CA VAL A 113 6.09 3.50 -1.93
C VAL A 113 7.21 3.79 -2.92
N LYS A 114 8.28 3.01 -2.84
CA LYS A 114 9.45 3.20 -3.68
C LYS A 114 9.89 1.86 -4.28
N VAL A 115 10.25 1.88 -5.56
CA VAL A 115 10.81 0.71 -6.24
C VAL A 115 12.27 0.98 -6.55
N MET A 116 13.16 0.14 -6.00
CA MET A 116 14.60 0.30 -6.12
C MET A 116 15.20 -0.84 -6.93
N PRO A 117 16.04 -0.55 -7.94
CA PRO A 117 16.72 -1.63 -8.66
C PRO A 117 17.69 -2.37 -7.76
N LYS A 118 17.79 -3.69 -7.98
CA LYS A 118 18.75 -4.60 -7.34
C LYS A 118 19.38 -5.47 -8.43
N ASP A 119 20.47 -6.14 -8.10
CA ASP A 119 21.22 -6.97 -9.06
C ASP A 119 20.35 -8.07 -9.70
N ASP A 120 19.49 -8.72 -8.91
CA ASP A 120 18.67 -9.83 -9.35
C ASP A 120 17.20 -9.47 -9.59
N GLY A 121 16.89 -8.17 -9.63
CA GLY A 121 15.52 -7.71 -9.77
C GLY A 121 15.30 -6.33 -9.19
N CYS A 122 14.39 -6.20 -8.25
CA CYS A 122 14.14 -4.94 -7.56
C CYS A 122 13.62 -5.18 -6.15
N GLU A 123 13.49 -4.10 -5.41
CA GLU A 123 12.95 -4.10 -4.06
C GLU A 123 11.82 -3.07 -3.99
N ILE A 124 10.71 -3.44 -3.38
CA ILE A 124 9.63 -2.51 -3.07
C ILE A 124 9.77 -2.14 -1.59
N GLU A 125 9.86 -0.84 -1.33
CA GLU A 125 9.89 -0.30 0.02
C GLU A 125 8.60 0.45 0.28
N TRP A 126 7.97 0.19 1.43
CA TRP A 126 6.72 0.81 1.82
C TRP A 126 6.89 1.43 3.19
N LEU A 127 6.86 2.75 3.24
CA LEU A 127 6.93 3.52 4.47
C LEU A 127 5.52 4.02 4.81
N TYR A 128 5.22 4.10 6.10
CA TYR A 128 3.96 4.70 6.50
C TYR A 128 4.12 5.51 7.78
N GLU A 129 3.24 6.46 7.95
CA GLU A 129 3.12 7.30 9.12
C GLU A 129 1.64 7.53 9.39
N VAL A 130 1.20 7.37 10.64
CA VAL A 130 -0.20 7.49 11.03
C VAL A 130 -0.29 7.83 12.50
N GLU A 131 -1.32 8.58 12.91
CA GLU A 131 -1.63 8.72 14.33
C GLU A 131 -2.00 7.36 14.92
N PRO A 132 -1.74 7.12 16.22
CA PRO A 132 -2.14 5.85 16.82
C PRO A 132 -3.60 5.51 16.55
N VAL A 133 -3.84 4.29 16.09
CA VAL A 133 -5.17 3.85 15.66
C VAL A 133 -5.87 3.16 16.82
N GLU A 134 -7.05 3.65 17.20
CA GLU A 134 -7.82 3.06 18.27
C GLU A 134 -8.19 1.60 17.95
N GLY A 135 -7.96 0.72 18.88
CA GLY A 135 -8.23 -0.71 18.72
C GLY A 135 -7.13 -1.48 17.98
N TRP A 136 -6.09 -0.81 17.51
CA TRP A 136 -4.95 -1.43 16.85
C TRP A 136 -3.70 -1.28 17.69
N LYS A 137 -2.74 -2.17 17.46
CA LYS A 137 -1.36 -2.04 17.92
C LYS A 137 -0.45 -1.77 16.73
N LEU A 138 0.64 -1.05 16.95
CA LEU A 138 1.60 -0.79 15.89
C LEU A 138 2.09 -2.09 15.26
N GLU A 139 2.31 -3.12 16.06
CA GLU A 139 2.76 -4.44 15.58
C GLU A 139 1.77 -5.08 14.62
N TYR A 140 0.48 -4.85 14.82
CA TYR A 140 -0.55 -5.37 13.90
C TYR A 140 -0.53 -4.66 12.56
N LEU A 141 -0.32 -3.35 12.59
CA LEU A 141 -0.24 -2.56 11.37
C LEU A 141 1.03 -2.94 10.58
N ASP A 142 2.15 -3.07 11.26
CA ASP A 142 3.41 -3.53 10.66
C ASP A 142 3.24 -4.91 10.02
N PHE A 143 2.63 -5.84 10.73
CA PHE A 143 2.38 -7.19 10.22
C PHE A 143 1.43 -7.15 9.02
N PHE A 144 0.37 -6.37 9.10
CA PHE A 144 -0.61 -6.24 8.03
C PHE A 144 0.05 -5.71 6.73
N ILE A 145 0.80 -4.64 6.85
CA ILE A 145 1.48 -4.03 5.70
C ILE A 145 2.60 -4.95 5.18
N GLY A 146 3.43 -5.46 6.07
CA GLY A 146 4.57 -6.30 5.70
C GLY A 146 4.16 -7.61 5.04
N SER A 147 3.18 -8.31 5.61
CA SER A 147 2.69 -9.57 5.03
C SER A 147 1.97 -9.33 3.70
N GLY A 148 1.20 -8.26 3.61
CA GLY A 148 0.55 -7.87 2.36
C GLY A 148 1.56 -7.53 1.26
N LEU A 149 2.61 -6.82 1.62
CA LEU A 149 3.68 -6.48 0.69
C LEU A 149 4.42 -7.72 0.19
N ASP A 150 4.70 -8.68 1.05
CA ASP A 150 5.35 -9.94 0.66
C ASP A 150 4.51 -10.73 -0.35
N VAL A 151 3.21 -10.82 -0.11
CA VAL A 151 2.30 -11.49 -1.05
C VAL A 151 2.22 -10.71 -2.36
N MET A 152 2.19 -9.39 -2.29
CA MET A 152 2.19 -8.54 -3.46
C MET A 152 3.44 -8.79 -4.33
N GLY A 153 4.61 -8.84 -3.72
CA GLY A 153 5.86 -9.14 -4.42
C GLY A 153 5.83 -10.50 -5.12
N LYS A 154 5.31 -11.51 -4.44
CA LYS A 154 5.16 -12.86 -5.02
C LYS A 154 4.17 -12.89 -6.18
N ARG A 155 3.06 -12.19 -6.07
CA ARG A 155 2.09 -12.10 -7.16
C ARG A 155 2.67 -11.43 -8.40
N ILE A 156 3.44 -10.37 -8.19
CA ILE A 156 4.12 -9.68 -9.29
C ILE A 156 5.15 -10.59 -9.95
N GLN A 157 5.97 -11.28 -9.16
CA GLN A 157 6.94 -12.26 -9.69
C GLN A 157 6.27 -13.33 -10.53
N GLU A 158 5.18 -13.88 -10.01
CA GLU A 158 4.45 -14.95 -10.69
C GLU A 158 3.80 -14.46 -11.99
N ALA A 159 3.26 -13.25 -11.99
CA ALA A 159 2.67 -12.64 -13.18
C ALA A 159 3.71 -12.47 -14.30
N PHE A 160 4.90 -11.99 -13.98
CA PHE A 160 5.97 -11.84 -14.98
C PHE A 160 6.54 -13.18 -15.44
N LYS A 161 6.64 -14.14 -14.54
CA LYS A 161 7.08 -15.50 -14.90
C LYS A 161 6.10 -16.15 -15.88
N THR A 162 4.83 -16.07 -15.61
CA THR A 162 3.78 -16.61 -16.50
C THR A 162 3.83 -15.94 -17.86
N MET A 163 4.04 -14.63 -17.89
CA MET A 163 4.15 -13.88 -19.13
C MET A 163 5.39 -14.31 -19.94
N LYS A 164 6.54 -14.49 -19.29
CA LYS A 164 7.76 -14.98 -19.95
C LYS A 164 7.57 -16.39 -20.52
N ASP A 165 6.94 -17.27 -19.74
CA ASP A 165 6.68 -18.64 -20.17
C ASP A 165 5.75 -18.66 -21.40
N ALA A 166 4.75 -17.80 -21.43
CA ALA A 166 3.83 -17.66 -22.55
C ALA A 166 4.52 -17.12 -23.82
N LEU A 167 5.49 -16.22 -23.65
CA LEU A 167 6.21 -15.57 -24.77
C LEU A 167 7.43 -16.39 -25.21
N GLY A 168 8.01 -17.18 -24.33
CA GLY A 168 9.23 -17.95 -24.59
C GLY A 168 9.00 -19.40 -24.99
N ALA A 169 7.75 -19.79 -25.04
CA ALA A 169 7.41 -21.18 -25.41
C ALA A 169 7.55 -21.39 -26.91
#